data_c5709e662c38d42a2ffa5478dd959d45
#
_entry.id   c5709e662c38d42a2ffa5478dd959d45
#
_cell.length_a   1.000
_cell.length_b   1.000
_cell.length_c   1.000
_cell.angle_alpha   90.00
_cell.angle_beta   90.00
_cell.angle_gamma   90.00
#
_symmetry.space_group_name_H-M   'P 1'
#
loop_
_entity.id
_entity.type
_entity.pdbx_description
1 polymer ?
#
loop_
_entity_poly.entity_id
_entity_poly.type
_entity_poly.pdbx_seq_one_letter_code
_entity_poly.pdbx_strand_id
1 'polypeptide(L)'
;MKEQPVTFASGDLTLEGLFAPPEGAGQVRGAVVCHPHPLYGGSMYNNVVDAALAAMWRVGWATLRFNFRGVGASEGEHGGGVGEAADAAAAIKFVTEQPGVQSDGAVLAGYSFGAMAAMAAAPSISNLAALTLIALPVQMIDTSALDRFPHPIILAAGDRDGYCPARQLEAINRGLGARSQFRIIEGADHFFGGSEDELADALEAMLRGIATVS
;
A
#
# COMPACT_ATOMS: atom_id res chain seq x y z
N MET A 1 8.37 0.99 16.25
CA MET A 1 8.28 2.06 15.22
C MET A 1 7.94 3.37 15.90
N LYS A 2 8.71 4.44 15.63
CA LYS A 2 8.44 5.78 16.18
C LYS A 2 7.95 6.67 15.05
N GLU A 3 6.65 6.86 14.98
CA GLU A 3 6.01 7.70 13.97
C GLU A 3 5.97 9.16 14.43
N GLN A 4 6.03 10.09 13.47
CA GLN A 4 5.94 11.53 13.67
C GLN A 4 4.77 12.06 12.84
N PRO A 5 3.90 12.92 13.40
CA PRO A 5 2.88 13.62 12.63
C PRO A 5 3.51 14.49 11.54
N VAL A 6 2.97 14.38 10.33
CA VAL A 6 3.39 15.16 9.18
C VAL A 6 2.18 15.65 8.41
N THR A 7 2.39 16.70 7.61
CA THR A 7 1.45 17.13 6.58
C THR A 7 2.18 17.27 5.26
N PHE A 8 1.48 17.03 4.14
CA PHE A 8 2.02 17.21 2.80
C PHE A 8 0.94 17.64 1.82
N ALA A 9 1.37 18.25 0.72
CA ALA A 9 0.46 18.75 -0.31
C ALA A 9 0.07 17.66 -1.31
N SER A 10 -1.23 17.62 -1.66
CA SER A 10 -1.79 16.88 -2.80
C SER A 10 -2.58 17.87 -3.67
N GLY A 11 -1.95 18.43 -4.71
CA GLY A 11 -2.47 19.58 -5.42
C GLY A 11 -2.62 20.78 -4.48
N ASP A 12 -3.83 21.33 -4.39
CA ASP A 12 -4.16 22.45 -3.52
C ASP A 12 -4.60 22.01 -2.10
N LEU A 13 -4.62 20.70 -1.83
CA LEU A 13 -5.05 20.14 -0.53
C LEU A 13 -3.85 19.85 0.36
N THR A 14 -4.05 19.99 1.67
CA THR A 14 -3.12 19.52 2.71
C THR A 14 -3.64 18.22 3.29
N LEU A 15 -2.81 17.18 3.25
CA LEU A 15 -3.12 15.86 3.82
C LEU A 15 -2.30 15.63 5.08
N GLU A 16 -2.91 14.94 6.06
CA GLU A 16 -2.23 14.50 7.29
C GLU A 16 -1.69 13.09 7.15
N GLY A 17 -0.60 12.81 7.84
CA GLY A 17 -0.04 11.46 7.92
C GLY A 17 0.85 11.24 9.13
N LEU A 18 1.32 10.01 9.26
CA LEU A 18 2.32 9.60 10.23
C LEU A 18 3.51 9.00 9.48
N PHE A 19 4.66 9.63 9.62
CA PHE A 19 5.91 9.20 9.01
C PHE A 19 6.82 8.56 10.04
N ALA A 20 7.28 7.33 9.77
CA ALA A 20 8.34 6.68 10.51
C ALA A 20 9.64 6.82 9.72
N PRO A 21 10.60 7.65 10.18
CA PRO A 21 11.88 7.83 9.51
C PRO A 21 12.73 6.56 9.59
N PRO A 22 13.76 6.43 8.72
CA PRO A 22 14.70 5.32 8.80
C PRO A 22 15.47 5.33 10.13
N GLU A 23 15.81 4.15 10.62
CA GLU A 23 16.70 3.98 11.76
C GLU A 23 18.14 3.69 11.27
N GLY A 24 19.10 4.44 11.79
CA GLY A 24 20.52 4.23 11.49
C GLY A 24 21.07 5.13 10.37
N ALA A 25 22.32 4.87 9.98
CA ALA A 25 23.03 5.61 8.94
C ALA A 25 22.87 4.91 7.58
N GLY A 26 22.51 5.67 6.56
CA GLY A 26 22.33 5.20 5.19
C GLY A 26 20.97 5.54 4.63
N GLN A 27 20.82 5.30 3.33
CA GLN A 27 19.53 5.47 2.67
C GLN A 27 18.75 4.14 2.68
N VAL A 28 17.47 4.22 3.01
CA VAL A 28 16.55 3.08 2.98
C VAL A 28 15.43 3.35 1.97
N ARG A 29 14.74 2.30 1.59
CA ARG A 29 13.54 2.39 0.74
C ARG A 29 12.40 3.07 1.48
N GLY A 30 11.63 3.91 0.78
CA GLY A 30 10.39 4.47 1.29
C GLY A 30 9.19 3.61 0.93
N ALA A 31 8.21 3.54 1.83
CA ALA A 31 6.95 2.84 1.58
C ALA A 31 5.76 3.67 2.04
N VAL A 32 4.67 3.61 1.29
CA VAL A 32 3.40 4.29 1.59
C VAL A 32 2.29 3.26 1.66
N VAL A 33 1.42 3.37 2.66
CA VAL A 33 0.25 2.49 2.82
C VAL A 33 -1.05 3.30 2.76
N CYS A 34 -1.89 2.97 1.78
CA CYS A 34 -3.20 3.55 1.53
C CYS A 34 -4.28 2.78 2.29
N HIS A 35 -5.11 3.51 3.05
CA HIS A 35 -6.16 2.93 3.90
C HIS A 35 -7.42 2.50 3.12
N PRO A 36 -8.34 1.70 3.72
CA PRO A 36 -9.56 1.26 3.07
C PRO A 36 -10.56 2.42 2.89
N HIS A 37 -11.77 2.08 2.42
CA HIS A 37 -12.73 3.04 1.90
C HIS A 37 -13.11 4.15 2.90
N PRO A 38 -12.90 5.43 2.55
CA PRO A 38 -13.17 6.59 3.42
C PRO A 38 -14.59 6.62 3.97
N LEU A 39 -15.58 6.42 3.12
CA LEU A 39 -17.00 6.53 3.49
C LEU A 39 -17.52 5.36 4.35
N TYR A 40 -16.70 4.31 4.52
CA TYR A 40 -17.02 3.17 5.40
C TYR A 40 -16.13 3.14 6.65
N GLY A 41 -15.65 4.31 7.08
CA GLY A 41 -14.83 4.45 8.29
C GLY A 41 -13.36 4.11 8.10
N GLY A 42 -12.89 4.00 6.86
CA GLY A 42 -11.47 3.80 6.58
C GLY A 42 -10.64 5.01 6.98
N SER A 43 -9.51 4.74 7.62
CA SER A 43 -8.53 5.75 8.00
C SER A 43 -7.14 5.11 8.11
N MET A 44 -6.11 5.93 8.25
CA MET A 44 -4.73 5.47 8.43
C MET A 44 -4.50 4.62 9.71
N TYR A 45 -5.48 4.56 10.61
CA TYR A 45 -5.44 3.78 11.85
C TYR A 45 -6.10 2.39 11.73
N ASN A 46 -6.31 1.91 10.52
CA ASN A 46 -6.91 0.60 10.29
C ASN A 46 -5.91 -0.54 10.61
N ASN A 47 -6.40 -1.65 11.16
CA ASN A 47 -5.61 -2.82 11.55
C ASN A 47 -4.76 -3.43 10.40
N VAL A 48 -5.30 -3.48 9.19
CA VAL A 48 -4.55 -4.00 8.02
C VAL A 48 -3.47 -3.03 7.57
N VAL A 49 -3.69 -1.71 7.73
CA VAL A 49 -2.65 -0.69 7.52
C VAL A 49 -1.53 -0.90 8.53
N ASP A 50 -1.86 -1.13 9.82
CA ASP A 50 -0.87 -1.40 10.87
C ASP A 50 -0.04 -2.66 10.56
N ALA A 51 -0.68 -3.75 10.11
CA ALA A 51 0.00 -4.98 9.72
C ALA A 51 0.96 -4.77 8.54
N ALA A 52 0.54 -4.03 7.52
CA ALA A 52 1.38 -3.71 6.36
C ALA A 52 2.59 -2.85 6.75
N LEU A 53 2.38 -1.83 7.60
CA LEU A 53 3.47 -1.00 8.13
C LEU A 53 4.46 -1.81 8.96
N ALA A 54 3.96 -2.72 9.82
CA ALA A 54 4.81 -3.59 10.63
C ALA A 54 5.73 -4.45 9.74
N ALA A 55 5.21 -5.04 8.65
CA ALA A 55 5.99 -5.80 7.70
C ALA A 55 7.08 -4.97 7.02
N MET A 56 6.73 -3.76 6.55
CA MET A 56 7.65 -2.84 5.89
C MET A 56 8.75 -2.35 6.83
N TRP A 57 8.38 -2.07 8.07
CA TRP A 57 9.35 -1.64 9.08
C TRP A 57 10.31 -2.76 9.49
N ARG A 58 9.83 -4.03 9.59
CA ARG A 58 10.67 -5.21 9.86
C ARG A 58 11.71 -5.47 8.77
N VAL A 59 11.47 -5.04 7.54
CA VAL A 59 12.47 -5.08 6.45
C VAL A 59 13.34 -3.82 6.39
N GLY A 60 13.21 -2.90 7.35
CA GLY A 60 14.09 -1.73 7.53
C GLY A 60 13.71 -0.52 6.66
N TRP A 61 12.47 -0.41 6.19
CA TRP A 61 12.03 0.70 5.34
C TRP A 61 11.47 1.86 6.15
N ALA A 62 11.63 3.08 5.63
CA ALA A 62 10.89 4.24 6.11
C ALA A 62 9.43 4.14 5.65
N THR A 63 8.48 4.47 6.51
CA THR A 63 7.06 4.25 6.19
C THR A 63 6.22 5.50 6.40
N LEU A 64 5.23 5.67 5.52
CA LEU A 64 4.19 6.69 5.63
C LEU A 64 2.82 6.03 5.57
N ARG A 65 1.98 6.28 6.57
CA ARG A 65 0.54 6.15 6.49
C ARG A 65 -0.11 7.52 6.50
N PHE A 66 -1.19 7.71 5.81
CA PHE A 66 -1.85 9.00 5.71
C PHE A 66 -3.36 8.83 5.57
N ASN A 67 -4.10 9.88 5.86
CA ASN A 67 -5.52 9.96 5.58
C ASN A 67 -5.76 10.54 4.19
N PHE A 68 -6.52 9.84 3.37
CA PHE A 68 -7.01 10.37 2.09
C PHE A 68 -7.81 11.65 2.30
N ARG A 69 -7.96 12.43 1.24
CA ARG A 69 -8.80 13.62 1.22
C ARG A 69 -10.16 13.40 1.88
N GLY A 70 -10.60 14.34 2.69
CA GLY A 70 -11.87 14.27 3.41
C GLY A 70 -11.90 13.32 4.61
N VAL A 71 -10.76 12.74 5.03
CA VAL A 71 -10.66 11.88 6.21
C VAL A 71 -9.81 12.54 7.29
N GLY A 72 -10.27 12.53 8.53
CA GLY A 72 -9.55 13.10 9.68
C GLY A 72 -9.30 14.61 9.49
N ALA A 73 -8.03 15.02 9.57
CA ALA A 73 -7.62 16.40 9.32
C ALA A 73 -7.14 16.65 7.87
N SER A 74 -7.20 15.67 6.98
CA SER A 74 -6.94 15.87 5.56
C SER A 74 -8.04 16.70 4.91
N GLU A 75 -7.64 17.73 4.17
CA GLU A 75 -8.56 18.61 3.47
C GLU A 75 -9.28 17.92 2.30
N GLY A 76 -10.30 18.61 1.76
CA GLY A 76 -11.07 18.17 0.61
C GLY A 76 -12.21 17.22 0.95
N GLU A 77 -12.67 16.49 -0.07
CA GLU A 77 -13.77 15.54 0.02
C GLU A 77 -13.42 14.27 -0.78
N HIS A 78 -14.11 13.16 -0.46
CA HIS A 78 -13.93 11.89 -1.19
C HIS A 78 -14.10 12.08 -2.70
N GLY A 79 -13.08 11.73 -3.47
CA GLY A 79 -12.94 11.96 -4.90
C GLY A 79 -13.30 10.77 -5.79
N GLY A 80 -13.98 9.74 -5.25
CA GLY A 80 -14.43 8.57 -6.02
C GLY A 80 -13.29 7.71 -6.59
N GLY A 81 -12.12 7.72 -5.97
CA GLY A 81 -10.94 6.96 -6.37
C GLY A 81 -9.93 7.76 -7.21
N VAL A 82 -10.39 8.73 -8.02
CA VAL A 82 -9.48 9.55 -8.85
C VAL A 82 -8.66 10.51 -7.99
N GLY A 83 -9.31 11.19 -7.06
CA GLY A 83 -8.65 12.08 -6.12
C GLY A 83 -7.67 11.32 -5.22
N GLU A 84 -8.09 10.16 -4.71
CA GLU A 84 -7.29 9.31 -3.84
C GLU A 84 -6.06 8.71 -4.54
N ALA A 85 -6.16 8.46 -5.85
CA ALA A 85 -4.98 8.07 -6.64
C ALA A 85 -3.96 9.23 -6.72
N ALA A 86 -4.41 10.48 -6.85
CA ALA A 86 -3.53 11.65 -6.79
C ALA A 86 -2.90 11.82 -5.40
N ASP A 87 -3.66 11.56 -4.33
CA ASP A 87 -3.16 11.60 -2.95
C ASP A 87 -2.06 10.53 -2.73
N ALA A 88 -2.26 9.31 -3.25
CA ALA A 88 -1.27 8.24 -3.17
C ALA A 88 0.04 8.62 -3.91
N ALA A 89 -0.07 9.26 -5.08
CA ALA A 89 1.10 9.75 -5.82
C ALA A 89 1.83 10.87 -5.05
N ALA A 90 1.08 11.79 -4.45
CA ALA A 90 1.63 12.85 -3.61
C ALA A 90 2.34 12.29 -2.36
N ALA A 91 1.78 11.25 -1.74
CA ALA A 91 2.38 10.56 -0.60
C ALA A 91 3.72 9.88 -0.98
N ILE A 92 3.82 9.24 -2.14
CA ILE A 92 5.10 8.69 -2.64
C ILE A 92 6.12 9.81 -2.85
N LYS A 93 5.72 10.92 -3.48
CA LYS A 93 6.61 12.07 -3.64
C LYS A 93 7.11 12.56 -2.28
N PHE A 94 6.21 12.77 -1.32
CA PHE A 94 6.57 13.22 0.02
C PHE A 94 7.60 12.29 0.68
N VAL A 95 7.35 10.95 0.68
CA VAL A 95 8.23 10.01 1.36
C VAL A 95 9.61 9.93 0.72
N THR A 96 9.71 10.02 -0.60
CA THR A 96 10.99 9.96 -1.33
C THR A 96 11.82 11.26 -1.24
N GLU A 97 11.22 12.35 -0.79
CA GLU A 97 11.92 13.61 -0.49
C GLU A 97 12.43 13.68 0.97
N GLN A 98 12.14 12.66 1.81
CA GLN A 98 12.58 12.70 3.21
C GLN A 98 14.06 12.35 3.37
N PRO A 99 14.77 12.99 4.33
CA PRO A 99 16.16 12.67 4.62
C PRO A 99 16.34 11.18 4.97
N GLY A 100 17.35 10.54 4.37
CA GLY A 100 17.65 9.13 4.58
C GLY A 100 16.75 8.16 3.80
N VAL A 101 15.84 8.65 2.97
CA VAL A 101 15.03 7.83 2.07
C VAL A 101 15.57 7.89 0.64
N GLN A 102 15.61 6.76 -0.04
CA GLN A 102 15.98 6.70 -1.46
C GLN A 102 14.96 7.47 -2.31
N SER A 103 15.44 8.27 -3.25
CA SER A 103 14.59 9.04 -4.16
C SER A 103 13.91 8.19 -5.24
N ASP A 104 14.41 6.99 -5.45
CA ASP A 104 13.88 5.98 -6.37
C ASP A 104 13.59 4.68 -5.64
N GLY A 105 12.76 3.85 -6.24
CA GLY A 105 12.48 2.53 -5.71
C GLY A 105 11.52 2.51 -4.51
N ALA A 106 10.61 3.47 -4.37
CA ALA A 106 9.57 3.45 -3.34
C ALA A 106 8.57 2.30 -3.56
N VAL A 107 7.91 1.87 -2.50
CA VAL A 107 6.84 0.87 -2.55
C VAL A 107 5.51 1.53 -2.20
N LEU A 108 4.52 1.34 -3.07
CA LEU A 108 3.16 1.77 -2.83
C LEU A 108 2.31 0.56 -2.44
N ALA A 109 1.70 0.63 -1.27
CA ALA A 109 0.80 -0.39 -0.78
C ALA A 109 -0.60 0.17 -0.56
N GLY A 110 -1.60 -0.70 -0.61
CA GLY A 110 -2.95 -0.34 -0.25
C GLY A 110 -3.79 -1.54 0.16
N TYR A 111 -4.80 -1.28 0.96
CA TYR A 111 -5.77 -2.27 1.40
C TYR A 111 -7.16 -1.91 0.87
N SER A 112 -7.85 -2.90 0.30
CA SER A 112 -9.23 -2.78 -0.20
C SER A 112 -9.36 -1.60 -1.19
N PHE A 113 -10.15 -0.58 -0.89
CA PHE A 113 -10.21 0.66 -1.67
C PHE A 113 -8.83 1.32 -1.83
N GLY A 114 -7.99 1.31 -0.78
CA GLY A 114 -6.61 1.80 -0.87
C GLY A 114 -5.77 1.02 -1.88
N ALA A 115 -6.03 -0.29 -2.07
CA ALA A 115 -5.40 -1.07 -3.12
C ALA A 115 -5.87 -0.65 -4.52
N MET A 116 -7.15 -0.30 -4.68
CA MET A 116 -7.66 0.28 -5.94
C MET A 116 -7.00 1.62 -6.24
N ALA A 117 -6.93 2.52 -5.25
CA ALA A 117 -6.27 3.82 -5.38
C ALA A 117 -4.77 3.68 -5.71
N ALA A 118 -4.07 2.78 -5.04
CA ALA A 118 -2.67 2.48 -5.30
C ALA A 118 -2.45 1.93 -6.72
N MET A 119 -3.29 1.00 -7.17
CA MET A 119 -3.24 0.47 -8.54
C MET A 119 -3.50 1.57 -9.59
N ALA A 120 -4.45 2.46 -9.32
CA ALA A 120 -4.77 3.58 -10.21
C ALA A 120 -3.66 4.64 -10.24
N ALA A 121 -2.98 4.89 -9.13
CA ALA A 121 -1.87 5.83 -9.03
C ALA A 121 -0.59 5.34 -9.71
N ALA A 122 -0.32 4.04 -9.67
CA ALA A 122 0.95 3.44 -10.07
C ALA A 122 1.47 3.86 -11.46
N PRO A 123 0.63 3.99 -12.53
CA PRO A 123 1.09 4.43 -13.83
C PRO A 123 1.64 5.86 -13.88
N SER A 124 1.27 6.71 -12.92
CA SER A 124 1.73 8.12 -12.84
C SER A 124 3.01 8.31 -12.03
N ILE A 125 3.51 7.24 -11.38
CA ILE A 125 4.64 7.29 -10.46
C ILE A 125 5.83 6.55 -11.09
N SER A 126 6.83 7.29 -11.53
CA SER A 126 7.98 6.73 -12.26
C SER A 126 9.03 6.05 -11.39
N ASN A 127 9.03 6.31 -10.09
CA ASN A 127 10.04 5.83 -9.15
C ASN A 127 9.56 4.72 -8.21
N LEU A 128 8.53 3.96 -8.60
CA LEU A 128 8.09 2.77 -7.86
C LEU A 128 9.00 1.57 -8.12
N ALA A 129 9.36 0.86 -7.05
CA ALA A 129 10.01 -0.44 -7.11
C ALA A 129 9.02 -1.60 -7.08
N ALA A 130 7.87 -1.41 -6.42
CA ALA A 130 6.86 -2.44 -6.29
C ALA A 130 5.48 -1.86 -5.92
N LEU A 131 4.46 -2.66 -6.18
CA LEU A 131 3.08 -2.42 -5.77
C LEU A 131 2.62 -3.56 -4.86
N THR A 132 2.04 -3.22 -3.71
CA THR A 132 1.51 -4.20 -2.75
C THR A 132 0.00 -4.01 -2.59
N LEU A 133 -0.79 -4.98 -3.00
CA LEU A 133 -2.25 -4.91 -3.04
C LEU A 133 -2.84 -5.95 -2.09
N ILE A 134 -3.41 -5.47 -1.00
CA ILE A 134 -4.01 -6.29 0.06
C ILE A 134 -5.53 -6.26 -0.11
N ALA A 135 -6.13 -7.45 -0.23
CA ALA A 135 -7.57 -7.63 -0.42
C ALA A 135 -8.15 -6.73 -1.54
N LEU A 136 -7.46 -6.66 -2.67
CA LEU A 136 -7.91 -5.90 -3.84
C LEU A 136 -9.30 -6.39 -4.27
N PRO A 137 -10.34 -5.52 -4.35
CA PRO A 137 -11.70 -5.94 -4.70
C PRO A 137 -11.83 -6.31 -6.20
N VAL A 138 -11.23 -7.43 -6.58
CA VAL A 138 -11.08 -7.86 -7.98
C VAL A 138 -12.41 -8.12 -8.70
N GLN A 139 -13.50 -8.29 -7.97
CA GLN A 139 -14.84 -8.42 -8.54
C GLN A 139 -15.46 -7.08 -8.96
N MET A 140 -14.90 -5.96 -8.49
CA MET A 140 -15.48 -4.63 -8.66
C MET A 140 -14.72 -3.76 -9.65
N ILE A 141 -13.54 -4.21 -10.13
CA ILE A 141 -12.63 -3.38 -10.92
C ILE A 141 -12.00 -4.16 -12.07
N ASP A 142 -11.57 -3.42 -13.07
CA ASP A 142 -10.68 -3.93 -14.12
C ASP A 142 -9.23 -3.96 -13.61
N THR A 143 -8.63 -5.13 -13.59
CA THR A 143 -7.26 -5.36 -13.14
C THR A 143 -6.23 -5.33 -14.28
N SER A 144 -6.63 -5.06 -15.52
CA SER A 144 -5.75 -5.06 -16.70
C SER A 144 -4.60 -4.05 -16.62
N ALA A 145 -4.71 -3.03 -15.76
CA ALA A 145 -3.63 -2.10 -15.46
C ALA A 145 -2.39 -2.81 -14.88
N LEU A 146 -2.57 -3.91 -14.15
CA LEU A 146 -1.47 -4.70 -13.56
C LEU A 146 -0.61 -5.37 -14.63
N ASP A 147 -1.17 -5.73 -15.79
CA ASP A 147 -0.43 -6.35 -16.89
C ASP A 147 0.65 -5.42 -17.44
N ARG A 148 0.40 -4.12 -17.38
CA ARG A 148 1.29 -3.06 -17.88
C ARG A 148 2.25 -2.50 -16.84
N PHE A 149 2.04 -2.81 -15.55
CA PHE A 149 2.93 -2.36 -14.50
C PHE A 149 4.26 -3.14 -14.56
N PRO A 150 5.41 -2.48 -14.77
CA PRO A 150 6.66 -3.16 -15.13
C PRO A 150 7.41 -3.77 -13.92
N HIS A 151 7.04 -3.39 -12.71
CA HIS A 151 7.75 -3.76 -11.48
C HIS A 151 7.04 -4.90 -10.73
N PRO A 152 7.70 -5.49 -9.72
CA PRO A 152 7.10 -6.52 -8.87
C PRO A 152 5.76 -6.11 -8.26
N ILE A 153 4.84 -7.08 -8.19
CA ILE A 153 3.53 -6.94 -7.58
C ILE A 153 3.39 -7.97 -6.47
N ILE A 154 3.00 -7.51 -5.29
CA ILE A 154 2.65 -8.37 -4.15
C ILE A 154 1.13 -8.36 -3.99
N LEU A 155 0.55 -9.55 -3.90
CA LEU A 155 -0.89 -9.76 -3.73
C LEU A 155 -1.14 -10.55 -2.43
N ALA A 156 -2.05 -10.07 -1.58
CA ALA A 156 -2.47 -10.80 -0.38
C ALA A 156 -3.99 -10.70 -0.20
N ALA A 157 -4.62 -11.79 0.21
CA ALA A 157 -6.05 -11.82 0.57
C ALA A 157 -6.33 -12.92 1.59
N GLY A 158 -7.47 -12.86 2.25
CA GLY A 158 -8.00 -13.95 3.05
C GLY A 158 -8.66 -15.04 2.18
N ASP A 159 -8.69 -16.28 2.64
CA ASP A 159 -9.36 -17.39 1.93
C ASP A 159 -10.90 -17.27 1.99
N ARG A 160 -11.42 -16.47 2.94
CA ARG A 160 -12.85 -16.19 3.13
C ARG A 160 -13.25 -14.79 2.66
N ASP A 161 -12.35 -14.10 1.95
CA ASP A 161 -12.63 -12.76 1.41
C ASP A 161 -13.63 -12.82 0.26
N GLY A 162 -14.83 -12.26 0.48
CA GLY A 162 -15.90 -12.21 -0.53
C GLY A 162 -15.67 -11.17 -1.63
N TYR A 163 -14.84 -10.14 -1.40
CA TYR A 163 -14.52 -9.08 -2.37
C TYR A 163 -13.27 -9.40 -3.19
N CYS A 164 -12.36 -10.19 -2.62
CA CYS A 164 -11.13 -10.65 -3.27
C CYS A 164 -11.04 -12.18 -3.20
N PRO A 165 -11.88 -12.94 -3.94
CA PRO A 165 -11.86 -14.39 -3.89
C PRO A 165 -10.49 -14.97 -4.26
N ALA A 166 -9.96 -15.84 -3.42
CA ALA A 166 -8.63 -16.43 -3.55
C ALA A 166 -8.35 -17.01 -4.96
N ARG A 167 -9.35 -17.67 -5.57
CA ARG A 167 -9.22 -18.24 -6.94
C ARG A 167 -9.02 -17.15 -8.02
N GLN A 168 -9.67 -15.98 -7.86
CA GLN A 168 -9.49 -14.88 -8.81
C GLN A 168 -8.14 -14.22 -8.63
N LEU A 169 -7.70 -14.03 -7.39
CA LEU A 169 -6.36 -13.49 -7.10
C LEU A 169 -5.27 -14.43 -7.62
N GLU A 170 -5.44 -15.74 -7.46
CA GLU A 170 -4.53 -16.74 -8.01
C GLU A 170 -4.47 -16.69 -9.56
N ALA A 171 -5.60 -16.48 -10.22
CA ALA A 171 -5.65 -16.34 -11.68
C ALA A 171 -4.89 -15.08 -12.13
N ILE A 172 -5.05 -13.95 -11.45
CA ILE A 172 -4.29 -12.72 -11.70
C ILE A 172 -2.80 -12.96 -11.50
N ASN A 173 -2.38 -13.55 -10.37
CA ASN A 173 -0.98 -13.89 -10.10
C ASN A 173 -0.38 -14.77 -11.21
N ARG A 174 -1.12 -15.76 -11.65
CA ARG A 174 -0.68 -16.66 -12.75
C ARG A 174 -0.50 -15.91 -14.07
N GLY A 175 -1.38 -14.95 -14.38
CA GLY A 175 -1.27 -14.07 -15.56
C GLY A 175 -0.06 -13.15 -15.50
N LEU A 176 0.25 -12.62 -14.33
CA LEU A 176 1.40 -11.74 -14.09
C LEU A 176 2.75 -12.50 -14.10
N GLY A 177 2.73 -13.81 -13.86
CA GLY A 177 3.90 -14.70 -13.90
C GLY A 177 4.97 -14.31 -12.85
N ALA A 178 6.23 -14.34 -13.25
CA ALA A 178 7.37 -14.09 -12.35
C ALA A 178 7.41 -12.66 -11.76
N ARG A 179 6.59 -11.73 -12.26
CA ARG A 179 6.48 -10.37 -11.73
C ARG A 179 5.64 -10.27 -10.46
N SER A 180 4.92 -11.32 -10.09
CA SER A 180 4.05 -11.26 -8.91
C SER A 180 4.36 -12.39 -7.93
N GLN A 181 4.14 -12.07 -6.66
CA GLN A 181 4.07 -12.99 -5.55
C GLN A 181 2.69 -12.85 -4.92
N PHE A 182 2.12 -13.95 -4.45
CA PHE A 182 0.86 -13.88 -3.75
C PHE A 182 0.82 -14.76 -2.52
N ARG A 183 -0.04 -14.39 -1.58
CA ARG A 183 -0.28 -15.17 -0.39
C ARG A 183 -1.77 -15.13 -0.04
N ILE A 184 -2.31 -16.29 0.30
CA ILE A 184 -3.64 -16.41 0.88
C ILE A 184 -3.48 -16.69 2.37
N ILE A 185 -4.15 -15.90 3.20
CA ILE A 185 -4.15 -16.04 4.65
C ILE A 185 -5.33 -16.92 5.03
N GLU A 186 -5.04 -18.08 5.59
CA GLU A 186 -6.02 -19.08 5.94
C GLU A 186 -6.91 -18.60 7.08
N GLY A 187 -8.22 -18.79 6.96
CA GLY A 187 -9.21 -18.38 7.96
C GLY A 187 -9.58 -16.90 7.95
N ALA A 188 -8.82 -16.05 7.24
CA ALA A 188 -9.06 -14.62 7.18
C ALA A 188 -10.21 -14.26 6.23
N ASP A 189 -11.04 -13.33 6.65
CA ASP A 189 -12.01 -12.65 5.80
C ASP A 189 -11.41 -11.34 5.22
N HIS A 190 -12.27 -10.51 4.63
CA HIS A 190 -11.83 -9.21 4.06
C HIS A 190 -11.18 -8.29 5.09
N PHE A 191 -11.54 -8.40 6.37
CA PHE A 191 -11.14 -7.47 7.43
C PHE A 191 -9.91 -7.92 8.21
N PHE A 192 -9.45 -9.16 8.03
CA PHE A 192 -8.29 -9.78 8.69
C PHE A 192 -8.32 -9.75 10.23
N GLY A 193 -9.50 -9.62 10.83
CA GLY A 193 -9.62 -9.58 12.28
C GLY A 193 -9.08 -10.85 12.93
N GLY A 194 -8.03 -10.73 13.75
CA GLY A 194 -7.32 -11.83 14.39
C GLY A 194 -6.31 -12.56 13.50
N SER A 195 -6.06 -12.08 12.28
CA SER A 195 -5.05 -12.62 11.33
C SER A 195 -4.03 -11.56 10.92
N GLU A 196 -3.93 -10.47 11.68
CA GLU A 196 -3.04 -9.34 11.37
C GLU A 196 -1.56 -9.74 11.40
N ASP A 197 -1.18 -10.59 12.36
CA ASP A 197 0.20 -11.07 12.51
C ASP A 197 0.59 -11.99 11.34
N GLU A 198 -0.29 -12.93 10.94
CA GLU A 198 -0.07 -13.80 9.79
C GLU A 198 0.04 -13.01 8.49
N LEU A 199 -0.78 -11.96 8.34
CA LEU A 199 -0.68 -11.04 7.20
C LEU A 199 0.66 -10.32 7.19
N ALA A 200 1.09 -9.76 8.34
CA ALA A 200 2.36 -9.05 8.46
C ALA A 200 3.54 -9.96 8.13
N ASP A 201 3.55 -11.20 8.65
CA ASP A 201 4.60 -12.19 8.39
C ASP A 201 4.66 -12.58 6.90
N ALA A 202 3.49 -12.79 6.28
CA ALA A 202 3.39 -13.09 4.85
C ALA A 202 3.89 -11.95 3.97
N LEU A 203 3.52 -10.70 4.31
CA LEU A 203 3.99 -9.51 3.61
C LEU A 203 5.51 -9.33 3.79
N GLU A 204 6.03 -9.46 5.01
CA GLU A 204 7.47 -9.37 5.27
C GLU A 204 8.27 -10.35 4.41
N ALA A 205 7.84 -11.61 4.35
CA ALA A 205 8.52 -12.65 3.56
C ALA A 205 8.58 -12.28 2.07
N MET A 206 7.50 -11.72 1.50
CA MET A 206 7.44 -11.29 0.10
C MET A 206 8.26 -10.01 -0.15
N LEU A 207 8.21 -9.03 0.78
CA LEU A 207 8.92 -7.76 0.67
C LEU A 207 10.45 -7.94 0.74
N ARG A 208 10.95 -8.92 1.49
CA ARG A 208 12.39 -9.27 1.50
C ARG A 208 12.92 -9.63 0.11
N GLY A 209 12.10 -10.27 -0.73
CA GLY A 209 12.46 -10.58 -2.13
C GLY A 209 12.63 -9.33 -3.00
N ILE A 210 11.97 -8.22 -2.67
CA ILE A 210 12.10 -6.94 -3.39
C ILE A 210 13.35 -6.17 -2.91
N ALA A 211 13.69 -6.27 -1.64
CA ALA A 211 14.83 -5.57 -1.06
C ALA A 211 16.19 -6.02 -1.63
N THR A 212 16.26 -7.22 -2.21
CA THR A 212 17.51 -7.83 -2.72
C THR A 212 17.76 -7.58 -4.21
N VAL A 213 16.82 -6.98 -4.94
CA VAL A 213 16.99 -6.62 -6.37
C VAL A 213 17.49 -5.18 -6.44
N SER A 214 18.80 -5.02 -6.36
CA SER A 214 19.54 -3.75 -6.55
C SER A 214 20.23 -3.76 -7.90
#